data_2ad6e57cda4e6faab5b4e121d6f4bbf4
#
_entry.id   2ad6e57cda4e6faab5b4e121d6f4bbf4
#
_cell.length_a   1.000
_cell.length_b   1.000
_cell.length_c   1.000
_cell.angle_alpha   90.00
_cell.angle_beta   90.00
_cell.angle_gamma   90.00
#
_symmetry.space_group_name_H-M   'P 1'
#
loop_
_entity.id
_entity.type
_entity.pdbx_description
1 polymer ?
#
loop_
_entity_poly.entity_id
_entity_poly.type
_entity_poly.pdbx_seq_one_letter_code
_entity_poly.pdbx_strand_id
1 'polypeptide(L)'
;MTPDQLITFAAVAEHRNISRAALALHLSQPAVSGQLRQLQDEFGEPLYLRDGRGVRLTPAGEQLASYASRLRDTFRQAYAYRDALRGMEQGTLRIGASTTPASYLLPYLIADFQRLHPDVTIHTDDGNTADIVGALSSFDIALVEGQVGGDLPPDTVVHPWHEDEIVAIMPRSHPLAEAGSRAVTLTDLSTHALVLREEGSGVRQLIERAFARAGAPMRVALAIAGVEGVKEAVRAGMGVGFVSAMSMRHENESLCRLPLGPEPLTRRFSILVPHASAPSRLVGRFLELCLNGDARPLPGESGR
;
A
#
# COMPACT_ATOMS: atom_id res chain seq x y z
N MET A 1 17.40 7.24 -29.20
CA MET A 1 16.81 7.03 -27.86
C MET A 1 17.82 7.42 -26.79
N THR A 2 17.47 8.31 -25.86
CA THR A 2 18.33 8.77 -24.76
C THR A 2 17.72 8.39 -23.41
N PRO A 3 18.54 8.29 -22.34
CA PRO A 3 18.01 8.06 -20.98
C PRO A 3 16.96 9.07 -20.57
N ASP A 4 17.14 10.37 -20.91
CA ASP A 4 16.17 11.41 -20.56
C ASP A 4 14.83 11.22 -21.25
N GLN A 5 14.80 10.76 -22.49
CA GLN A 5 13.57 10.43 -23.21
C GLN A 5 12.84 9.26 -22.55
N LEU A 6 13.55 8.23 -22.10
CA LEU A 6 12.97 7.10 -21.38
C LEU A 6 12.45 7.52 -20.01
N ILE A 7 13.20 8.32 -19.25
CA ILE A 7 12.74 8.86 -17.95
C ILE A 7 11.47 9.70 -18.12
N THR A 8 11.43 10.53 -19.18
CA THR A 8 10.24 11.31 -19.53
C THR A 8 9.06 10.43 -19.90
N PHE A 9 9.29 9.36 -20.67
CA PHE A 9 8.24 8.41 -21.01
C PHE A 9 7.74 7.66 -19.79
N ALA A 10 8.61 7.25 -18.87
CA ALA A 10 8.22 6.62 -17.60
C ALA A 10 7.30 7.52 -16.77
N ALA A 11 7.61 8.82 -16.67
CA ALA A 11 6.76 9.77 -15.96
C ALA A 11 5.38 9.96 -16.63
N VAL A 12 5.35 9.99 -17.97
CA VAL A 12 4.06 10.09 -18.70
C VAL A 12 3.23 8.81 -18.56
N ALA A 13 3.88 7.64 -18.55
CA ALA A 13 3.23 6.36 -18.32
C ALA A 13 2.59 6.28 -16.91
N GLU A 14 3.31 6.78 -15.90
CA GLU A 14 2.86 6.82 -14.50
C GLU A 14 1.66 7.77 -14.32
N HIS A 15 1.83 9.02 -14.76
CA HIS A 15 0.81 10.04 -14.56
C HIS A 15 -0.37 9.97 -15.54
N ARG A 16 -0.27 9.19 -16.60
CA ARG A 16 -1.25 9.10 -17.71
C ARG A 16 -1.65 10.49 -18.24
N ASN A 17 -0.78 11.47 -18.07
CA ASN A 17 -1.03 12.87 -18.42
C ASN A 17 0.29 13.62 -18.64
N ILE A 18 0.45 14.21 -19.84
CA ILE A 18 1.69 14.90 -20.24
C ILE A 18 1.96 16.15 -19.38
N SER A 19 0.92 16.92 -19.04
CA SER A 19 1.11 18.12 -18.23
C SER A 19 1.51 17.80 -16.79
N ARG A 20 0.93 16.74 -16.20
CA ARG A 20 1.32 16.26 -14.87
C ARG A 20 2.74 15.71 -14.86
N ALA A 21 3.11 14.93 -15.88
CA ALA A 21 4.47 14.45 -16.03
C ALA A 21 5.48 15.60 -16.18
N ALA A 22 5.13 16.63 -16.95
CA ALA A 22 5.97 17.82 -17.11
C ALA A 22 6.22 18.53 -15.77
N LEU A 23 5.18 18.70 -14.95
CA LEU A 23 5.30 19.26 -13.61
C LEU A 23 6.19 18.40 -12.71
N ALA A 24 5.99 17.08 -12.71
CA ALA A 24 6.79 16.15 -11.91
C ALA A 24 8.28 16.13 -12.30
N LEU A 25 8.58 16.38 -13.58
CA LEU A 25 9.94 16.44 -14.11
C LEU A 25 10.55 17.85 -14.08
N HIS A 26 9.82 18.86 -13.61
CA HIS A 26 10.21 20.27 -13.69
C HIS A 26 10.56 20.73 -15.12
N LEU A 27 9.84 20.20 -16.13
CA LEU A 27 9.98 20.52 -17.55
C LEU A 27 8.75 21.27 -18.06
N SER A 28 8.90 21.95 -19.20
CA SER A 28 7.76 22.48 -19.91
C SER A 28 7.01 21.38 -20.65
N GLN A 29 5.68 21.49 -20.75
CA GLN A 29 4.85 20.53 -21.49
C GLN A 29 5.27 20.39 -22.98
N PRO A 30 5.68 21.47 -23.71
CA PRO A 30 6.25 21.32 -25.05
C PRO A 30 7.54 20.49 -25.08
N ALA A 31 8.42 20.62 -24.08
CA ALA A 31 9.66 19.84 -23.99
C ALA A 31 9.35 18.35 -23.84
N VAL A 32 8.45 17.99 -22.91
CA VAL A 32 7.99 16.61 -22.74
C VAL A 32 7.37 16.07 -24.03
N SER A 33 6.47 16.83 -24.66
CA SER A 33 5.85 16.41 -25.94
C SER A 33 6.86 16.23 -27.08
N GLY A 34 7.89 17.05 -27.11
CA GLY A 34 8.98 16.94 -28.08
C GLY A 34 9.79 15.65 -27.89
N GLN A 35 10.18 15.34 -26.65
CA GLN A 35 10.88 14.10 -26.31
C GLN A 35 10.06 12.86 -26.63
N LEU A 36 8.77 12.86 -26.32
CA LEU A 36 7.86 11.75 -26.64
C LEU A 36 7.72 11.51 -28.14
N ARG A 37 7.64 12.60 -28.94
CA ARG A 37 7.57 12.49 -30.38
C ARG A 37 8.84 11.87 -30.95
N GLN A 38 10.01 12.38 -30.57
CA GLN A 38 11.31 11.80 -31.00
C GLN A 38 11.41 10.33 -30.64
N LEU A 39 10.94 9.94 -29.46
CA LEU A 39 10.95 8.54 -29.04
C LEU A 39 10.04 7.69 -29.92
N GLN A 40 8.82 8.13 -30.23
CA GLN A 40 7.92 7.42 -31.15
C GLN A 40 8.48 7.33 -32.58
N ASP A 41 9.09 8.43 -33.09
CA ASP A 41 9.74 8.44 -34.40
C ASP A 41 10.86 7.38 -34.49
N GLU A 42 11.60 7.18 -33.41
CA GLU A 42 12.68 6.18 -33.37
C GLU A 42 12.14 4.74 -33.28
N PHE A 43 11.01 4.53 -32.58
CA PHE A 43 10.34 3.22 -32.51
C PHE A 43 9.54 2.88 -33.76
N GLY A 44 9.19 3.86 -34.57
CA GLY A 44 8.44 3.69 -35.81
C GLY A 44 6.96 3.36 -35.61
N GLU A 45 6.48 3.37 -34.36
CA GLU A 45 5.07 3.13 -34.03
C GLU A 45 4.60 3.96 -32.84
N PRO A 46 3.29 4.19 -32.70
CA PRO A 46 2.75 4.92 -31.56
C PRO A 46 2.97 4.16 -30.24
N LEU A 47 3.56 4.83 -29.26
CA LEU A 47 3.74 4.31 -27.89
C LEU A 47 2.58 4.70 -26.98
N TYR A 48 1.84 5.73 -27.35
CA TYR A 48 0.65 6.18 -26.64
C TYR A 48 -0.37 6.83 -27.59
N LEU A 49 -1.61 6.85 -27.15
CA LEU A 49 -2.72 7.52 -27.80
C LEU A 49 -3.25 8.63 -26.87
N ARG A 50 -3.73 9.73 -27.43
CA ARG A 50 -4.43 10.74 -26.67
C ARG A 50 -5.83 10.23 -26.32
N ASP A 51 -6.21 10.39 -25.06
CA ASP A 51 -7.51 9.99 -24.55
C ASP A 51 -8.08 11.16 -23.73
N GLY A 52 -8.90 11.97 -24.37
CA GLY A 52 -9.39 13.22 -23.81
C GLY A 52 -8.25 14.14 -23.38
N ARG A 53 -8.17 14.45 -22.08
CA ARG A 53 -7.08 15.22 -21.47
C ARG A 53 -5.90 14.36 -21.00
N GLY A 54 -5.99 13.04 -21.17
CA GLY A 54 -5.01 12.07 -20.72
C GLY A 54 -4.25 11.39 -21.85
N VAL A 55 -3.55 10.35 -21.45
CA VAL A 55 -2.75 9.47 -22.32
C VAL A 55 -3.05 8.03 -21.98
N ARG A 56 -3.31 7.20 -22.98
CA ARG A 56 -3.41 5.76 -22.89
C ARG A 56 -2.24 5.13 -23.63
N LEU A 57 -1.52 4.22 -22.99
CA LEU A 57 -0.41 3.52 -23.64
C LEU A 57 -0.94 2.49 -24.65
N THR A 58 -0.15 2.27 -25.69
CA THR A 58 -0.31 1.12 -26.58
C THR A 58 0.37 -0.11 -25.97
N PRO A 59 0.17 -1.33 -26.47
CA PRO A 59 0.90 -2.50 -26.01
C PRO A 59 2.44 -2.32 -26.07
N ALA A 60 2.96 -1.70 -27.14
CA ALA A 60 4.37 -1.34 -27.25
C ALA A 60 4.78 -0.31 -26.18
N GLY A 61 3.89 0.66 -25.91
CA GLY A 61 4.09 1.65 -24.86
C GLY A 61 4.09 1.04 -23.46
N GLU A 62 3.23 0.10 -23.15
CA GLU A 62 3.23 -0.62 -21.87
C GLU A 62 4.54 -1.38 -21.65
N GLN A 63 5.00 -2.08 -22.69
CA GLN A 63 6.27 -2.79 -22.64
C GLN A 63 7.46 -1.84 -22.45
N LEU A 64 7.48 -0.72 -23.20
CA LEU A 64 8.54 0.28 -23.05
C LEU A 64 8.48 0.96 -21.68
N ALA A 65 7.31 1.21 -21.14
CA ALA A 65 7.13 1.82 -19.81
C ALA A 65 7.79 0.97 -18.71
N SER A 66 7.72 -0.34 -18.82
CA SER A 66 8.38 -1.25 -17.88
C SER A 66 9.90 -1.10 -17.91
N TYR A 67 10.51 -1.00 -19.11
CA TYR A 67 11.95 -0.76 -19.23
C TYR A 67 12.34 0.64 -18.77
N ALA A 68 11.57 1.65 -19.15
CA ALA A 68 11.80 3.05 -18.81
C ALA A 68 11.73 3.30 -17.29
N SER A 69 10.79 2.65 -16.59
CA SER A 69 10.71 2.71 -15.14
C SER A 69 11.93 2.08 -14.47
N ARG A 70 12.38 0.91 -14.91
CA ARG A 70 13.58 0.27 -14.37
C ARG A 70 14.83 1.12 -14.58
N LEU A 71 14.97 1.76 -15.75
CA LEU A 71 16.07 2.67 -16.01
C LEU A 71 16.04 3.88 -15.06
N ARG A 72 14.88 4.53 -14.91
CA ARG A 72 14.68 5.64 -13.97
C ARG A 72 15.08 5.25 -12.55
N ASP A 73 14.67 4.06 -12.12
CA ASP A 73 14.97 3.54 -10.79
C ASP A 73 16.47 3.27 -10.61
N THR A 74 17.14 2.75 -11.63
CA THR A 74 18.61 2.58 -11.62
C THR A 74 19.35 3.91 -11.50
N PHE A 75 18.92 4.95 -12.24
CA PHE A 75 19.49 6.28 -12.09
C PHE A 75 19.29 6.85 -10.69
N ARG A 76 18.08 6.69 -10.13
CA ARG A 76 17.76 7.12 -8.77
C ARG A 76 18.65 6.43 -7.73
N GLN A 77 18.87 5.13 -7.85
CA GLN A 77 19.79 4.37 -6.99
C GLN A 77 21.23 4.88 -7.10
N ALA A 78 21.70 5.16 -8.31
CA ALA A 78 23.04 5.71 -8.50
C ALA A 78 23.21 7.09 -7.83
N TYR A 79 22.21 7.96 -7.92
CA TYR A 79 22.22 9.24 -7.21
C TYR A 79 22.18 9.07 -5.69
N ALA A 80 21.32 8.18 -5.18
CA ALA A 80 21.26 7.87 -3.75
C ALA A 80 22.60 7.32 -3.23
N TYR A 81 23.25 6.45 -3.98
CA TYR A 81 24.59 5.95 -3.66
C TYR A 81 25.64 7.06 -3.63
N ARG A 82 25.64 7.94 -4.63
CA ARG A 82 26.53 9.12 -4.66
C ARG A 82 26.35 10.00 -3.41
N ASP A 83 25.11 10.25 -3.03
CA ASP A 83 24.78 11.14 -1.90
C ASP A 83 25.14 10.45 -0.56
N ALA A 84 24.97 9.14 -0.47
CA ALA A 84 25.45 8.35 0.65
C ALA A 84 26.98 8.38 0.80
N LEU A 85 27.73 8.35 -0.31
CA LEU A 85 29.20 8.46 -0.30
C LEU A 85 29.68 9.86 0.18
N ARG A 86 28.88 10.88 -0.04
CA ARG A 86 29.18 12.25 0.39
C ARG A 86 28.89 12.52 1.86
N GLY A 87 28.40 11.51 2.58
CA GLY A 87 28.04 11.66 4.00
C GLY A 87 26.82 12.55 4.23
N MET A 88 26.10 12.92 3.18
CA MET A 88 24.87 13.70 3.31
C MET A 88 23.78 12.76 3.87
N GLU A 89 23.37 13.03 5.09
CA GLU A 89 22.15 12.41 5.67
C GLU A 89 20.86 13.03 5.07
N GLN A 90 21.01 13.80 4.01
CA GLN A 90 19.94 14.41 3.23
C GLN A 90 19.55 13.50 2.10
N GLY A 91 18.26 13.38 1.85
CA GLY A 91 17.75 12.55 0.76
C GLY A 91 16.24 12.44 0.80
N THR A 92 15.70 11.72 -0.16
CA THR A 92 14.27 11.41 -0.23
C THR A 92 14.07 9.92 0.03
N LEU A 93 13.14 9.60 0.93
CA LEU A 93 12.67 8.26 1.20
C LEU A 93 11.23 8.12 0.70
N ARG A 94 11.00 7.21 -0.24
CA ARG A 94 9.66 6.91 -0.78
C ARG A 94 9.13 5.63 -0.17
N ILE A 95 8.02 5.74 0.54
CA ILE A 95 7.43 4.66 1.29
C ILE A 95 6.05 4.35 0.69
N GLY A 96 5.87 3.13 0.19
CA GLY A 96 4.55 2.60 -0.11
C GLY A 96 3.96 1.93 1.13
N ALA A 97 2.67 2.10 1.40
CA ALA A 97 2.06 1.38 2.49
C ALA A 97 0.63 0.94 2.18
N SER A 98 0.28 -0.31 2.50
CA SER A 98 -1.11 -0.72 2.42
C SER A 98 -1.94 -0.06 3.53
N THR A 99 -3.25 0.00 3.33
CA THR A 99 -4.19 0.85 4.09
C THR A 99 -4.00 0.82 5.60
N THR A 100 -3.85 -0.36 6.22
CA THR A 100 -3.72 -0.45 7.68
C THR A 100 -2.36 0.05 8.18
N PRO A 101 -1.22 -0.42 7.66
CA PRO A 101 0.08 0.17 8.00
C PRO A 101 0.16 1.66 7.71
N ALA A 102 -0.37 2.14 6.59
CA ALA A 102 -0.36 3.56 6.22
C ALA A 102 -1.05 4.44 7.27
N SER A 103 -2.22 3.99 7.76
CA SER A 103 -3.03 4.79 8.68
C SER A 103 -2.61 4.66 10.15
N TYR A 104 -2.15 3.50 10.58
CA TYR A 104 -2.03 3.18 12.02
C TYR A 104 -0.61 2.92 12.51
N LEU A 105 0.37 2.75 11.61
CA LEU A 105 1.77 2.49 11.97
C LEU A 105 2.72 3.53 11.38
N LEU A 106 2.63 3.77 10.08
CA LEU A 106 3.57 4.61 9.35
C LEU A 106 3.71 6.05 9.90
N PRO A 107 2.64 6.76 10.34
CA PRO A 107 2.78 8.10 10.89
C PRO A 107 3.69 8.15 12.12
N TYR A 108 3.64 7.14 12.98
CA TYR A 108 4.49 7.06 14.17
C TYR A 108 5.95 6.76 13.81
N LEU A 109 6.15 5.82 12.88
CA LEU A 109 7.48 5.50 12.36
C LEU A 109 8.14 6.71 11.69
N ILE A 110 7.37 7.46 10.89
CA ILE A 110 7.86 8.69 10.25
C ILE A 110 8.23 9.74 11.30
N ALA A 111 7.38 9.96 12.31
CA ALA A 111 7.66 10.91 13.37
C ALA A 111 8.94 10.55 14.15
N ASP A 112 9.16 9.27 14.42
CA ASP A 112 10.37 8.80 15.09
C ASP A 112 11.60 8.93 14.19
N PHE A 113 11.45 8.59 12.90
CA PHE A 113 12.54 8.71 11.92
C PHE A 113 12.96 10.16 11.67
N GLN A 114 12.01 11.08 11.50
CA GLN A 114 12.29 12.50 11.26
C GLN A 114 12.94 13.19 12.45
N ARG A 115 12.69 12.74 13.70
CA ARG A 115 13.42 13.24 14.86
C ARG A 115 14.92 12.89 14.83
N LEU A 116 15.27 11.75 14.24
CA LEU A 116 16.65 11.28 14.07
C LEU A 116 17.30 11.82 12.80
N HIS A 117 16.50 12.10 11.78
CA HIS A 117 16.93 12.50 10.44
C HIS A 117 16.09 13.69 9.93
N PRO A 118 16.22 14.91 10.51
CA PRO A 118 15.35 16.04 10.20
C PRO A 118 15.48 16.55 8.76
N ASP A 119 16.61 16.30 8.11
CA ASP A 119 16.89 16.75 6.74
C ASP A 119 16.41 15.78 5.66
N VAL A 120 15.77 14.67 6.04
CA VAL A 120 15.23 13.69 5.10
C VAL A 120 13.81 14.08 4.68
N THR A 121 13.59 14.16 3.38
CA THR A 121 12.26 14.32 2.81
C THR A 121 11.59 12.96 2.67
N ILE A 122 10.40 12.80 3.21
CA ILE A 122 9.64 11.55 3.12
C ILE A 122 8.42 11.76 2.22
N HIS A 123 8.25 10.89 1.25
CA HIS A 123 7.06 10.77 0.42
C HIS A 123 6.37 9.44 0.71
N THR A 124 5.06 9.49 0.88
CA THR A 124 4.26 8.29 1.15
C THR A 124 3.15 8.17 0.13
N ASP A 125 2.95 6.97 -0.37
CA ASP A 125 1.79 6.61 -1.17
C ASP A 125 1.06 5.46 -0.50
N ASP A 126 -0.28 5.51 -0.49
CA ASP A 126 -1.12 4.48 0.09
C ASP A 126 -2.08 3.87 -0.92
N GLY A 127 -2.52 2.65 -0.64
CA GLY A 127 -3.44 1.91 -1.48
C GLY A 127 -3.84 0.59 -0.84
N ASN A 128 -4.46 -0.31 -1.58
CA ASN A 128 -4.59 -1.69 -1.12
C ASN A 128 -3.29 -2.46 -1.37
N THR A 129 -3.19 -3.67 -0.82
CA THR A 129 -1.97 -4.48 -0.94
C THR A 129 -1.58 -4.75 -2.40
N ALA A 130 -2.55 -5.00 -3.28
CA ALA A 130 -2.29 -5.26 -4.70
C ALA A 130 -1.74 -4.00 -5.41
N ASP A 131 -2.28 -2.83 -5.11
CA ASP A 131 -1.83 -1.55 -5.67
C ASP A 131 -0.37 -1.26 -5.26
N ILE A 132 -0.05 -1.43 -3.98
CA ILE A 132 1.31 -1.18 -3.46
C ILE A 132 2.32 -2.18 -4.03
N VAL A 133 1.96 -3.47 -4.10
CA VAL A 133 2.83 -4.50 -4.68
C VAL A 133 3.01 -4.26 -6.19
N GLY A 134 1.95 -3.89 -6.91
CA GLY A 134 2.02 -3.55 -8.34
C GLY A 134 2.89 -2.34 -8.65
N ALA A 135 2.99 -1.39 -7.73
CA ALA A 135 3.81 -0.18 -7.84
C ALA A 135 5.16 -0.28 -7.07
N LEU A 136 5.54 -1.48 -6.61
CA LEU A 136 6.65 -1.67 -5.66
C LEU A 136 7.98 -1.08 -6.15
N SER A 137 8.26 -1.13 -7.45
CA SER A 137 9.48 -0.54 -8.02
C SER A 137 9.56 0.99 -7.92
N SER A 138 8.45 1.68 -7.62
CA SER A 138 8.44 3.14 -7.42
C SER A 138 8.79 3.56 -6.00
N PHE A 139 8.86 2.61 -5.06
CA PHE A 139 9.17 2.83 -3.65
C PHE A 139 10.60 2.39 -3.31
N ASP A 140 11.14 2.98 -2.26
CA ASP A 140 12.42 2.56 -1.66
C ASP A 140 12.17 1.45 -0.63
N ILE A 141 11.00 1.47 0.00
CA ILE A 141 10.53 0.48 0.98
C ILE A 141 8.99 0.47 0.98
N ALA A 142 8.39 -0.67 1.22
CA ALA A 142 6.94 -0.76 1.34
C ALA A 142 6.51 -1.61 2.53
N LEU A 143 5.40 -1.20 3.17
CA LEU A 143 4.78 -1.88 4.30
C LEU A 143 3.45 -2.44 3.84
N VAL A 144 3.31 -3.75 3.82
CA VAL A 144 2.12 -4.41 3.26
C VAL A 144 1.49 -5.38 4.24
N GLU A 145 0.20 -5.59 4.06
CA GLU A 145 -0.62 -6.48 4.88
C GLU A 145 -1.00 -7.76 4.13
N GLY A 146 -0.97 -8.89 4.83
CA GLY A 146 -1.38 -10.19 4.29
C GLY A 146 -0.29 -10.88 3.48
N GLN A 147 -0.70 -11.85 2.67
CA GLN A 147 0.24 -12.62 1.86
C GLN A 147 0.70 -11.81 0.65
N VAL A 148 2.01 -11.74 0.50
CA VAL A 148 2.64 -11.17 -0.70
C VAL A 148 2.75 -12.28 -1.74
N GLY A 149 2.23 -12.03 -2.94
CA GLY A 149 2.28 -12.99 -4.05
C GLY A 149 3.69 -13.21 -4.58
N GLY A 150 3.88 -14.25 -5.41
CA GLY A 150 5.18 -14.63 -5.97
C GLY A 150 5.76 -13.70 -7.03
N ASP A 151 4.96 -12.75 -7.55
CA ASP A 151 5.35 -11.88 -8.67
C ASP A 151 5.99 -10.56 -8.18
N LEU A 152 6.92 -10.67 -7.24
CA LEU A 152 7.69 -9.51 -6.79
C LEU A 152 8.80 -9.17 -7.80
N PRO A 153 9.19 -7.89 -7.90
CA PRO A 153 10.37 -7.51 -8.65
C PRO A 153 11.61 -8.32 -8.22
N PRO A 154 12.52 -8.64 -9.13
CA PRO A 154 13.79 -9.29 -8.80
C PRO A 154 14.51 -8.54 -7.66
N ASP A 155 15.23 -9.28 -6.82
CA ASP A 155 15.99 -8.73 -5.68
C ASP A 155 15.15 -8.05 -4.59
N THR A 156 13.84 -8.31 -4.53
CA THR A 156 13.00 -7.87 -3.42
C THR A 156 13.21 -8.77 -2.21
N VAL A 157 13.59 -8.18 -1.08
CA VAL A 157 13.64 -8.88 0.21
C VAL A 157 12.37 -8.60 0.99
N VAL A 158 11.79 -9.67 1.53
CA VAL A 158 10.57 -9.63 2.36
C VAL A 158 10.95 -9.88 3.80
N HIS A 159 10.71 -8.88 4.66
CA HIS A 159 10.91 -9.01 6.10
C HIS A 159 9.54 -9.22 6.77
N PRO A 160 9.29 -10.39 7.41
CA PRO A 160 8.13 -10.54 8.29
C PRO A 160 8.18 -9.49 9.39
N TRP A 161 7.01 -8.87 9.68
CA TRP A 161 6.96 -7.78 10.64
C TRP A 161 5.88 -8.04 11.70
N HIS A 162 4.95 -7.13 11.95
CA HIS A 162 3.93 -7.28 12.99
C HIS A 162 2.87 -8.33 12.67
N GLU A 163 2.29 -8.91 13.71
CA GLU A 163 1.01 -9.61 13.61
C GLU A 163 -0.15 -8.64 13.85
N ASP A 164 -1.24 -8.86 13.13
CA ASP A 164 -2.46 -8.07 13.20
C ASP A 164 -3.67 -8.99 13.27
N GLU A 165 -4.57 -8.69 14.19
CA GLU A 165 -5.82 -9.44 14.36
C GLU A 165 -6.94 -8.76 13.55
N ILE A 166 -7.70 -9.56 12.81
CA ILE A 166 -8.92 -9.11 12.15
C ILE A 166 -10.11 -9.39 13.03
N VAL A 167 -10.90 -8.36 13.28
CA VAL A 167 -12.09 -8.42 14.13
C VAL A 167 -13.34 -8.13 13.32
N ALA A 168 -14.46 -8.73 13.73
CA ALA A 168 -15.78 -8.34 13.25
C ALA A 168 -16.20 -7.04 13.95
N ILE A 169 -16.76 -6.09 13.20
CA ILE A 169 -17.33 -4.85 13.72
C ILE A 169 -18.81 -4.76 13.40
N MET A 170 -19.57 -4.23 14.33
CA MET A 170 -21.01 -4.05 14.22
C MET A 170 -21.51 -2.94 15.14
N PRO A 171 -22.71 -2.39 14.93
CA PRO A 171 -23.35 -1.51 15.92
C PRO A 171 -23.55 -2.24 17.26
N ARG A 172 -23.48 -1.53 18.37
CA ARG A 172 -23.72 -2.12 19.71
C ARG A 172 -25.12 -2.75 19.86
N SER A 173 -26.10 -2.27 19.11
CA SER A 173 -27.47 -2.80 19.04
C SER A 173 -27.60 -4.03 18.14
N HIS A 174 -26.52 -4.53 17.58
CA HIS A 174 -26.58 -5.73 16.74
C HIS A 174 -26.82 -6.98 17.62
N PRO A 175 -27.64 -7.94 17.20
CA PRO A 175 -27.98 -9.13 18.01
C PRO A 175 -26.74 -9.90 18.50
N LEU A 176 -25.68 -10.02 17.66
CA LEU A 176 -24.43 -10.69 18.06
C LEU A 176 -23.69 -9.92 19.17
N ALA A 177 -23.80 -8.59 19.21
CA ALA A 177 -23.18 -7.77 20.24
C ALA A 177 -24.00 -7.86 21.56
N GLU A 178 -25.32 -7.81 21.47
CA GLU A 178 -26.23 -7.90 22.63
C GLU A 178 -26.18 -9.28 23.28
N ALA A 179 -25.88 -10.34 22.54
CA ALA A 179 -25.72 -11.69 23.08
C ALA A 179 -24.60 -11.82 24.13
N GLY A 180 -23.75 -10.80 24.30
CA GLY A 180 -22.63 -10.79 25.24
C GLY A 180 -21.54 -11.79 24.95
N SER A 181 -21.49 -12.30 23.72
CA SER A 181 -20.45 -13.24 23.25
C SER A 181 -19.09 -12.60 23.29
N ARG A 182 -18.09 -13.35 23.76
CA ARG A 182 -16.69 -12.87 23.74
C ARG A 182 -16.02 -12.97 22.38
N ALA A 183 -16.58 -13.78 21.48
CA ALA A 183 -16.13 -13.95 20.09
C ALA A 183 -17.33 -14.39 19.23
N VAL A 184 -17.23 -14.20 17.92
CA VAL A 184 -18.21 -14.66 16.94
C VAL A 184 -17.57 -15.64 15.96
N THR A 185 -18.30 -16.68 15.58
CA THR A 185 -17.82 -17.66 14.59
C THR A 185 -18.21 -17.24 13.18
N LEU A 186 -17.50 -17.77 12.17
CA LEU A 186 -17.87 -17.55 10.77
C LEU A 186 -19.26 -18.13 10.44
N THR A 187 -19.66 -19.18 11.14
CA THR A 187 -21.01 -19.77 11.02
C THR A 187 -22.08 -18.81 11.51
N ASP A 188 -21.86 -18.15 12.66
CA ASP A 188 -22.79 -17.12 13.16
C ASP A 188 -22.92 -15.98 12.13
N LEU A 189 -21.78 -15.53 11.62
CA LEU A 189 -21.70 -14.44 10.66
C LEU A 189 -22.34 -14.78 9.30
N SER A 190 -22.39 -16.05 8.91
CA SER A 190 -22.94 -16.50 7.63
C SER A 190 -24.44 -16.19 7.46
N THR A 191 -25.16 -15.99 8.57
CA THR A 191 -26.59 -15.64 8.58
C THR A 191 -26.85 -14.14 8.45
N HIS A 192 -25.79 -13.32 8.56
CA HIS A 192 -25.88 -11.86 8.54
C HIS A 192 -25.38 -11.27 7.20
N ALA A 193 -25.81 -10.06 6.90
CA ALA A 193 -25.27 -9.28 5.80
C ALA A 193 -23.83 -8.84 6.14
N LEU A 194 -22.92 -8.95 5.18
CA LEU A 194 -21.50 -8.65 5.36
C LEU A 194 -21.08 -7.45 4.53
N VAL A 195 -20.26 -6.58 5.12
CA VAL A 195 -19.58 -5.46 4.45
C VAL A 195 -18.11 -5.83 4.31
N LEU A 196 -17.65 -5.92 3.08
CA LEU A 196 -16.27 -6.26 2.77
C LEU A 196 -15.49 -5.06 2.23
N ARG A 197 -14.19 -5.17 2.26
CA ARG A 197 -13.27 -4.29 1.54
C ARG A 197 -13.36 -4.56 0.03
N GLU A 198 -12.83 -3.62 -0.74
CA GLU A 198 -12.65 -3.71 -2.20
C GLU A 198 -11.78 -4.90 -2.60
N GLU A 199 -11.81 -5.26 -3.90
CA GLU A 199 -10.87 -6.22 -4.48
C GLU A 199 -9.42 -5.73 -4.33
N GLY A 200 -8.48 -6.67 -4.18
CA GLY A 200 -7.08 -6.36 -3.89
C GLY A 200 -6.76 -6.12 -2.41
N SER A 201 -7.77 -5.96 -1.55
CA SER A 201 -7.56 -5.82 -0.09
C SER A 201 -7.11 -7.14 0.54
N GLY A 202 -6.02 -7.07 1.33
CA GLY A 202 -5.54 -8.21 2.11
C GLY A 202 -6.53 -8.71 3.16
N VAL A 203 -7.33 -7.81 3.77
CA VAL A 203 -8.41 -8.19 4.71
C VAL A 203 -9.48 -9.00 3.98
N ARG A 204 -9.95 -8.51 2.83
CA ARG A 204 -10.97 -9.22 2.04
C ARG A 204 -10.52 -10.64 1.68
N GLN A 205 -9.33 -10.78 1.14
CA GLN A 205 -8.79 -12.08 0.76
C GLN A 205 -8.70 -13.04 1.96
N LEU A 206 -8.32 -12.52 3.12
CA LEU A 206 -8.22 -13.32 4.34
C LEU A 206 -9.60 -13.82 4.78
N ILE A 207 -10.61 -12.95 4.78
CA ILE A 207 -11.99 -13.28 5.15
C ILE A 207 -12.59 -14.29 4.16
N GLU A 208 -12.45 -14.06 2.85
CA GLU A 208 -12.95 -14.98 1.82
C GLU A 208 -12.36 -16.39 1.98
N ARG A 209 -11.03 -16.48 2.24
CA ARG A 209 -10.37 -17.77 2.52
C ARG A 209 -10.85 -18.42 3.81
N ALA A 210 -11.10 -17.63 4.87
CA ALA A 210 -11.58 -18.14 6.13
C ALA A 210 -12.99 -18.74 5.99
N PHE A 211 -13.91 -18.03 5.34
CA PHE A 211 -15.26 -18.53 5.05
C PHE A 211 -15.24 -19.78 4.15
N ALA A 212 -14.41 -19.79 3.10
CA ALA A 212 -14.27 -20.95 2.23
C ALA A 212 -13.75 -22.18 3.00
N ARG A 213 -12.76 -22.02 3.86
CA ARG A 213 -12.25 -23.11 4.71
C ARG A 213 -13.28 -23.63 5.71
N ALA A 214 -14.09 -22.75 6.26
CA ALA A 214 -15.17 -23.11 7.17
C ALA A 214 -16.39 -23.72 6.45
N GLY A 215 -16.45 -23.69 5.13
CA GLY A 215 -17.63 -24.11 4.36
C GLY A 215 -18.85 -23.24 4.63
N ALA A 216 -18.66 -22.02 5.13
CA ALA A 216 -19.72 -21.08 5.51
C ALA A 216 -20.04 -20.16 4.32
N PRO A 217 -21.33 -19.96 3.97
CA PRO A 217 -21.70 -19.03 2.90
C PRO A 217 -21.51 -17.57 3.35
N MET A 218 -21.15 -16.70 2.38
CA MET A 218 -21.03 -15.26 2.61
C MET A 218 -22.18 -14.51 1.93
N ARG A 219 -22.91 -13.68 2.69
CA ARG A 219 -23.96 -12.79 2.18
C ARG A 219 -23.39 -11.38 2.08
N VAL A 220 -22.60 -11.10 1.03
CA VAL A 220 -21.99 -9.79 0.82
C VAL A 220 -23.07 -8.79 0.41
N ALA A 221 -23.34 -7.80 1.26
CA ALA A 221 -24.27 -6.71 1.00
C ALA A 221 -23.57 -5.53 0.33
N LEU A 222 -22.30 -5.29 0.66
CA LEU A 222 -21.52 -4.18 0.12
C LEU A 222 -20.04 -4.54 0.05
N ALA A 223 -19.38 -4.13 -1.02
CA ALA A 223 -17.93 -4.03 -1.10
C ALA A 223 -17.57 -2.54 -1.24
N ILE A 224 -16.72 -2.03 -0.33
CA ILE A 224 -16.39 -0.61 -0.26
C ILE A 224 -14.90 -0.40 0.02
N ALA A 225 -14.34 0.64 -0.60
CA ALA A 225 -12.92 0.97 -0.43
C ALA A 225 -12.63 1.60 0.94
N GLY A 226 -11.46 1.25 1.47
CA GLY A 226 -10.92 1.84 2.69
C GLY A 226 -11.55 1.30 3.99
N VAL A 227 -10.80 1.43 5.08
CA VAL A 227 -11.24 1.00 6.41
C VAL A 227 -12.39 1.86 6.93
N GLU A 228 -12.31 3.17 6.74
CA GLU A 228 -13.36 4.09 7.17
C GLU A 228 -14.67 3.88 6.39
N GLY A 229 -14.58 3.54 5.09
CA GLY A 229 -15.75 3.17 4.30
C GLY A 229 -16.50 1.97 4.88
N VAL A 230 -15.77 0.93 5.33
CA VAL A 230 -16.37 -0.23 6.00
C VAL A 230 -17.02 0.19 7.32
N LYS A 231 -16.35 0.99 8.14
CA LYS A 231 -16.90 1.46 9.42
C LYS A 231 -18.19 2.26 9.23
N GLU A 232 -18.20 3.19 8.27
CA GLU A 232 -19.39 4.01 7.98
C GLU A 232 -20.56 3.18 7.44
N ALA A 233 -20.29 2.20 6.56
CA ALA A 233 -21.32 1.29 6.08
C ALA A 233 -21.93 0.46 7.21
N VAL A 234 -21.09 0.00 8.17
CA VAL A 234 -21.54 -0.72 9.37
C VAL A 234 -22.38 0.19 10.27
N ARG A 235 -21.96 1.46 10.50
CA ARG A 235 -22.76 2.46 11.24
C ARG A 235 -24.11 2.71 10.59
N ALA A 236 -24.17 2.71 9.28
CA ALA A 236 -25.41 2.83 8.51
C ALA A 236 -26.31 1.58 8.57
N GLY A 237 -25.90 0.53 9.27
CA GLY A 237 -26.69 -0.70 9.44
C GLY A 237 -26.65 -1.64 8.23
N MET A 238 -25.67 -1.53 7.34
CA MET A 238 -25.59 -2.37 6.15
C MET A 238 -25.13 -3.80 6.41
N GLY A 239 -24.64 -4.09 7.63
CA GLY A 239 -24.23 -5.42 8.03
C GLY A 239 -23.03 -5.43 8.96
N VAL A 240 -22.38 -6.59 9.08
CA VAL A 240 -21.17 -6.79 9.85
C VAL A 240 -19.95 -6.57 8.96
N GLY A 241 -19.00 -5.74 9.41
CA GLY A 241 -17.76 -5.47 8.71
C GLY A 241 -16.57 -6.20 9.33
N PHE A 242 -15.44 -6.19 8.62
CA PHE A 242 -14.19 -6.78 9.08
C PHE A 242 -13.07 -5.76 8.91
N VAL A 243 -12.34 -5.52 10.00
CA VAL A 243 -11.24 -4.56 10.03
C VAL A 243 -10.11 -5.06 10.93
N SER A 244 -8.93 -4.45 10.79
CA SER A 244 -7.86 -4.64 11.76
C SER A 244 -8.29 -4.17 13.15
N ALA A 245 -7.93 -4.90 14.18
CA ALA A 245 -8.13 -4.48 15.57
C ALA A 245 -7.45 -3.13 15.87
N MET A 246 -6.35 -2.80 15.17
CA MET A 246 -5.67 -1.50 15.27
C MET A 246 -6.58 -0.34 14.89
N SER A 247 -7.45 -0.53 13.90
CA SER A 247 -8.36 0.52 13.42
C SER A 247 -9.46 0.88 14.41
N MET A 248 -9.63 0.06 15.45
CA MET A 248 -10.61 0.28 16.50
C MET A 248 -10.03 0.94 17.77
N ARG A 249 -8.73 1.31 17.76
CA ARG A 249 -8.08 1.90 18.96
C ARG A 249 -8.69 3.24 19.39
N HIS A 250 -9.08 4.06 18.42
CA HIS A 250 -9.64 5.39 18.64
C HIS A 250 -11.12 5.47 18.27
N GLU A 251 -11.76 4.30 18.17
CA GLU A 251 -13.17 4.23 17.80
C GLU A 251 -14.04 4.69 18.98
N ASN A 252 -15.08 5.46 18.64
CA ASN A 252 -16.08 5.87 19.61
C ASN A 252 -17.02 4.72 19.98
N GLU A 253 -17.99 4.99 20.86
CA GLU A 253 -18.92 3.97 21.38
C GLU A 253 -19.96 3.49 20.34
N SER A 254 -20.01 4.00 19.12
CA SER A 254 -21.03 3.64 18.12
C SER A 254 -20.88 2.23 17.57
N LEU A 255 -19.64 1.76 17.47
CA LEU A 255 -19.31 0.41 17.02
C LEU A 255 -18.71 -0.42 18.16
N CYS A 256 -18.98 -1.70 18.14
CA CYS A 256 -18.24 -2.68 18.92
C CYS A 256 -17.44 -3.59 18.03
N ARG A 257 -16.39 -4.18 18.58
CA ARG A 257 -15.57 -5.21 17.94
C ARG A 257 -15.72 -6.53 18.68
N LEU A 258 -15.77 -7.62 17.93
CA LEU A 258 -15.73 -8.98 18.47
C LEU A 258 -14.62 -9.76 17.73
N PRO A 259 -13.74 -10.44 18.46
CA PRO A 259 -12.79 -11.38 17.89
C PRO A 259 -13.53 -12.46 17.08
N LEU A 260 -12.86 -12.95 16.03
CA LEU A 260 -13.34 -14.12 15.31
C LEU A 260 -12.88 -15.39 16.05
N GLY A 261 -13.79 -16.34 16.19
CA GLY A 261 -13.55 -17.58 16.93
C GLY A 261 -13.78 -18.85 16.07
N PRO A 262 -13.38 -20.03 16.58
CA PRO A 262 -12.75 -20.30 17.88
C PRO A 262 -11.28 -19.83 17.98
N GLU A 263 -10.58 -19.70 16.85
CA GLU A 263 -9.22 -19.17 16.80
C GLU A 263 -9.23 -17.75 16.23
N PRO A 264 -8.45 -16.82 16.80
CA PRO A 264 -8.32 -15.47 16.25
C PRO A 264 -7.88 -15.50 14.79
N LEU A 265 -8.50 -14.71 13.95
CA LEU A 265 -8.06 -14.56 12.56
C LEU A 265 -6.96 -13.52 12.48
N THR A 266 -5.73 -14.00 12.38
CA THR A 266 -4.55 -13.13 12.31
C THR A 266 -3.95 -13.09 10.91
N ARG A 267 -3.23 -12.02 10.64
CA ARG A 267 -2.38 -11.86 9.47
C ARG A 267 -1.06 -11.25 9.88
N ARG A 268 -0.08 -11.37 9.01
CA ARG A 268 1.22 -10.74 9.22
C ARG A 268 1.38 -9.55 8.29
N PHE A 269 1.93 -8.46 8.81
CA PHE A 269 2.49 -7.39 7.99
C PHE A 269 3.89 -7.78 7.55
N SER A 270 4.27 -7.29 6.38
CA SER A 270 5.61 -7.50 5.84
C SER A 270 6.18 -6.17 5.37
N ILE A 271 7.49 -6.03 5.54
CA ILE A 271 8.26 -4.93 4.96
C ILE A 271 8.92 -5.46 3.70
N LEU A 272 8.69 -4.81 2.58
CA LEU A 272 9.29 -5.14 1.29
C LEU A 272 10.38 -4.11 0.99
N VAL A 273 11.58 -4.60 0.71
CA VAL A 273 12.68 -3.76 0.24
C VAL A 273 12.99 -4.18 -1.19
N PRO A 274 12.49 -3.45 -2.19
CA PRO A 274 12.86 -3.69 -3.58
C PRO A 274 14.34 -3.33 -3.79
N HIS A 275 15.00 -3.99 -4.73
CA HIS A 275 16.42 -3.75 -5.04
C HIS A 275 17.36 -3.88 -3.83
N ALA A 276 17.12 -4.85 -2.96
CA ALA A 276 17.86 -5.05 -1.71
C ALA A 276 19.36 -5.34 -1.90
N SER A 277 19.80 -5.67 -3.12
CA SER A 277 21.23 -5.86 -3.43
C SER A 277 22.09 -4.59 -3.26
N ALA A 278 21.46 -3.40 -3.27
CA ALA A 278 22.14 -2.12 -3.01
C ALA A 278 21.19 -1.10 -2.35
N PRO A 279 20.67 -1.37 -1.15
CA PRO A 279 19.78 -0.45 -0.48
C PRO A 279 20.52 0.84 -0.11
N SER A 280 19.82 1.98 -0.19
CA SER A 280 20.37 3.22 0.32
C SER A 280 20.53 3.15 1.84
N ARG A 281 21.46 3.93 2.41
CA ARG A 281 21.63 4.02 3.88
C ARG A 281 20.34 4.45 4.58
N LEU A 282 19.53 5.32 3.95
CA LEU A 282 18.24 5.75 4.49
C LEU A 282 17.25 4.60 4.61
N VAL A 283 17.18 3.74 3.58
CA VAL A 283 16.35 2.53 3.61
C VAL A 283 16.81 1.61 4.74
N GLY A 284 18.11 1.36 4.87
CA GLY A 284 18.66 0.54 5.95
C GLY A 284 18.30 1.09 7.33
N ARG A 285 18.47 2.39 7.57
CA ARG A 285 18.12 3.03 8.85
C ARG A 285 16.61 3.01 9.14
N PHE A 286 15.79 3.26 8.13
CA PHE A 286 14.33 3.17 8.30
C PHE A 286 13.88 1.73 8.56
N LEU A 287 14.45 0.77 7.86
CA LEU A 287 14.20 -0.67 8.09
C LEU A 287 14.61 -1.08 9.52
N GLU A 288 15.79 -0.67 9.97
CA GLU A 288 16.25 -0.90 11.35
C GLU A 288 15.29 -0.30 12.38
N LEU A 289 14.80 0.92 12.14
CA LEU A 289 13.81 1.55 13.01
C LEU A 289 12.52 0.73 13.05
N CYS A 290 12.03 0.26 11.90
CA CYS A 290 10.83 -0.57 11.83
C CYS A 290 11.01 -1.90 12.58
N LEU A 291 12.12 -2.59 12.40
CA LEU A 291 12.38 -3.89 13.01
C LEU A 291 12.73 -3.79 14.51
N ASN A 292 13.42 -2.73 14.92
CA ASN A 292 13.76 -2.49 16.34
C ASN A 292 12.60 -1.86 17.12
N GLY A 293 11.66 -1.24 16.44
CA GLY A 293 10.45 -0.65 17.04
C GLY A 293 9.49 -1.70 17.60
N ASP A 294 9.63 -2.96 17.23
CA ASP A 294 8.87 -4.10 17.77
C ASP A 294 8.99 -4.27 19.30
N ALA A 295 10.04 -3.70 19.91
CA ALA A 295 10.24 -3.73 21.37
C ALA A 295 9.45 -2.64 22.13
N ARG A 296 8.81 -1.68 21.43
CA ARG A 296 7.93 -0.71 22.07
C ARG A 296 6.48 -1.14 21.86
N PRO A 297 5.71 -1.28 22.95
CA PRO A 297 4.27 -1.46 22.79
C PRO A 297 3.76 -0.30 21.96
N LEU A 298 3.05 -0.61 20.89
CA LEU A 298 2.40 0.40 20.04
C LEU A 298 1.51 1.29 20.94
N PRO A 299 1.42 2.60 20.72
CA PRO A 299 0.61 3.49 21.53
C PRO A 299 -0.80 2.93 21.67
N GLY A 300 -1.21 2.54 22.88
CA GLY A 300 -2.52 1.94 23.19
C GLY A 300 -2.50 0.49 23.69
N GLU A 301 -1.36 -0.21 23.74
CA GLU A 301 -1.29 -1.55 24.34
C GLU A 301 -0.99 -1.56 25.85
N SER A 302 -0.71 -0.42 26.45
CA SER A 302 -0.55 -0.27 27.92
C SER A 302 -1.92 -0.15 28.60
N GLY A 303 -2.62 -1.28 28.75
CA GLY A 303 -3.87 -1.30 29.49
C GLY A 303 -4.67 -2.57 29.26
N ARG A 304 -4.20 -3.70 29.77
CA ARG A 304 -5.05 -4.83 30.16
C ARG A 304 -5.14 -4.88 31.66
#